data_e5f275b521f89764280d70c3df847475
#
_entry.id   e5f275b521f89764280d70c3df847475
#
_cell.length_a   1.000
_cell.length_b   1.000
_cell.length_c   1.000
_cell.angle_alpha   90.00
_cell.angle_beta   90.00
_cell.angle_gamma   90.00
#
_symmetry.space_group_name_H-M   'P 1'
#
loop_
_entity.id
_entity.type
_entity.pdbx_description
1 polymer ?
#
loop_
_entity_poly.entity_id
_entity_poly.type
_entity_poly.pdbx_seq_one_letter_code
_entity_poly.pdbx_strand_id
1 'polypeptide(L)'
;MANEEWGPLAALIGTWESDYAGMDVSYHNEDGKVGDTPYREKTIFKPFGPVDNGEQQLYGLDYRMAAWRQGEENPFHTEVGYWMWDANEQQVMRCFLIPRASAIIAGATVAPNANKFTLESTIGSNIYGILSNPYLDRIAKCTRYEVTIDINGDTFSYDETSVIEHAKTGSVIMHTDRNTLKLVSREA
;
A
#
# COMPACT_ATOMS: atom_id res chain seq x y z
N MET A 1 3.90 24.75 -8.01
CA MET A 1 4.85 24.65 -7.99
C MET A 1 5.97 23.80 -7.48
N ALA A 2 6.40 23.68 -6.27
CA ALA A 2 7.37 22.66 -5.94
C ALA A 2 6.69 21.29 -5.97
N ASN A 3 7.21 20.32 -6.70
CA ASN A 3 6.80 18.91 -6.79
C ASN A 3 5.73 18.55 -7.86
N GLU A 4 5.50 19.37 -8.87
CA GLU A 4 4.58 19.02 -9.99
C GLU A 4 5.04 17.77 -10.76
N GLU A 5 6.34 17.50 -10.75
CA GLU A 5 6.94 16.33 -11.43
C GLU A 5 6.50 14.98 -10.85
N TRP A 6 6.05 14.95 -9.58
CA TRP A 6 5.51 13.74 -8.95
C TRP A 6 4.03 13.50 -9.27
N GLY A 7 3.38 14.38 -10.05
CA GLY A 7 1.98 14.23 -10.42
C GLY A 7 1.08 14.00 -9.19
N PRO A 8 0.18 12.98 -9.23
CA PRO A 8 -0.74 12.71 -8.13
C PRO A 8 -0.04 12.28 -6.84
N LEU A 9 1.23 11.84 -6.90
CA LEU A 9 2.01 11.46 -5.72
C LEU A 9 2.56 12.64 -4.94
N ALA A 10 2.62 13.84 -5.53
CA ALA A 10 3.15 15.04 -4.87
C ALA A 10 2.47 15.33 -3.53
N ALA A 11 1.17 15.07 -3.44
CA ALA A 11 0.39 15.31 -2.23
C ALA A 11 0.71 14.33 -1.08
N LEU A 12 1.29 13.16 -1.38
CA LEU A 12 1.70 12.16 -0.38
C LEU A 12 3.03 12.49 0.29
N ILE A 13 3.88 13.32 -0.30
CA ILE A 13 5.23 13.62 0.22
C ILE A 13 5.15 14.07 1.68
N GLY A 14 5.90 13.38 2.57
CA GLY A 14 5.99 13.70 3.99
C GLY A 14 5.82 12.50 4.91
N THR A 15 5.65 12.81 6.19
CA THR A 15 5.38 11.83 7.25
C THR A 15 3.92 11.94 7.68
N TRP A 16 3.25 10.81 7.74
CA TRP A 16 1.84 10.68 8.07
C TRP A 16 1.64 9.73 9.23
N GLU A 17 0.74 10.06 10.15
CA GLU A 17 0.46 9.23 11.33
C GLU A 17 -1.04 9.14 11.60
N SER A 18 -1.45 8.01 12.17
CA SER A 18 -2.77 7.82 12.76
C SER A 18 -2.65 7.28 14.19
N ASP A 19 -3.63 7.64 15.02
CA ASP A 19 -3.75 7.16 16.39
C ASP A 19 -4.97 6.24 16.50
N TYR A 20 -4.75 4.94 16.26
CA TYR A 20 -5.78 3.87 16.28
C TYR A 20 -7.01 4.13 15.40
N ALA A 21 -6.84 4.87 14.31
CA ALA A 21 -7.86 5.06 13.29
C ALA A 21 -7.87 3.93 12.23
N GLY A 22 -6.79 3.15 12.16
CA GLY A 22 -6.66 1.99 11.28
C GLY A 22 -7.50 0.81 11.77
N MET A 23 -8.02 0.03 10.81
CA MET A 23 -8.78 -1.18 11.06
C MET A 23 -8.37 -2.26 10.06
N ASP A 24 -7.69 -3.31 10.56
CA ASP A 24 -7.41 -4.54 9.83
C ASP A 24 -8.51 -5.57 10.14
N VAL A 25 -9.06 -6.18 9.10
CA VAL A 25 -10.02 -7.28 9.21
C VAL A 25 -9.44 -8.49 8.50
N SER A 26 -8.86 -9.39 9.28
CA SER A 26 -8.08 -10.51 8.77
C SER A 26 -8.35 -11.82 9.51
N TYR A 27 -7.81 -12.93 8.98
CA TYR A 27 -7.90 -14.23 9.66
C TYR A 27 -6.87 -14.35 10.78
N HIS A 28 -7.36 -14.48 12.01
CA HIS A 28 -6.52 -14.70 13.20
C HIS A 28 -6.31 -16.20 13.39
N ASN A 29 -5.07 -16.67 13.23
CA ASN A 29 -4.72 -18.08 13.35
C ASN A 29 -4.92 -18.62 14.76
N GLU A 30 -4.75 -17.79 15.78
CA GLU A 30 -4.91 -18.11 17.19
C GLU A 30 -6.37 -18.41 17.51
N ASP A 31 -7.29 -17.63 16.94
CA ASP A 31 -8.73 -17.73 17.17
C ASP A 31 -9.43 -18.63 16.17
N GLY A 32 -8.77 -18.96 15.04
CA GLY A 32 -9.35 -19.75 13.96
C GLY A 32 -10.49 -19.08 13.21
N LYS A 33 -10.59 -17.75 13.24
CA LYS A 33 -11.66 -16.96 12.64
C LYS A 33 -11.16 -15.60 12.12
N VAL A 34 -11.99 -14.94 11.32
CA VAL A 34 -11.80 -13.54 10.95
C VAL A 34 -12.11 -12.65 12.15
N GLY A 35 -11.27 -11.66 12.39
CA GLY A 35 -11.41 -10.71 13.48
C GLY A 35 -10.92 -9.32 13.10
N ASP A 36 -11.28 -8.33 13.92
CA ASP A 36 -10.96 -6.92 13.75
C ASP A 36 -9.75 -6.54 14.62
N THR A 37 -8.81 -5.81 14.05
CA THR A 37 -7.61 -5.32 14.75
C THR A 37 -7.48 -3.82 14.55
N PRO A 38 -7.87 -2.98 15.51
CA PRO A 38 -7.56 -1.55 15.45
C PRO A 38 -6.06 -1.32 15.65
N TYR A 39 -5.49 -0.35 14.88
CA TYR A 39 -4.06 -0.05 14.94
C TYR A 39 -3.76 1.42 14.72
N ARG A 40 -2.61 1.85 15.25
CA ARG A 40 -1.95 3.11 14.89
C ARG A 40 -0.93 2.87 13.80
N GLU A 41 -0.68 3.88 12.98
CA GLU A 41 0.23 3.77 11.84
C GLU A 41 1.15 4.98 11.75
N LYS A 42 2.36 4.71 11.23
CA LYS A 42 3.26 5.72 10.72
C LYS A 42 3.71 5.36 9.31
N THR A 43 3.50 6.29 8.38
CA THR A 43 3.90 6.15 6.99
C THR A 43 4.77 7.33 6.56
N ILE A 44 5.85 7.04 5.84
CA ILE A 44 6.80 8.01 5.33
C ILE A 44 6.89 7.86 3.81
N PHE A 45 6.75 8.98 3.11
CA PHE A 45 6.94 9.11 1.67
C PHE A 45 8.05 10.12 1.39
N LYS A 46 9.23 9.65 1.01
CA LYS A 46 10.38 10.48 0.73
C LYS A 46 10.60 10.62 -0.78
N PRO A 47 10.54 11.84 -1.34
CA PRO A 47 10.64 12.05 -2.78
C PRO A 47 12.05 11.77 -3.29
N PHE A 48 12.12 11.19 -4.50
CA PHE A 48 13.35 11.04 -5.28
C PHE A 48 13.05 11.11 -6.78
N GLY A 49 14.09 11.32 -7.58
CA GLY A 49 13.99 11.36 -9.03
C GLY A 49 14.62 12.63 -9.63
N PRO A 50 14.64 12.73 -10.97
CA PRO A 50 14.15 11.72 -11.90
C PRO A 50 15.02 10.44 -11.91
N VAL A 51 14.38 9.29 -12.15
CA VAL A 51 15.03 8.05 -12.59
C VAL A 51 14.82 7.98 -14.10
N ASP A 52 15.89 8.05 -14.87
CA ASP A 52 15.86 8.25 -16.31
C ASP A 52 16.76 7.21 -17.01
N ASN A 53 16.24 6.54 -18.01
CA ASN A 53 16.99 5.61 -18.86
C ASN A 53 17.13 6.09 -20.32
N GLY A 54 16.77 7.37 -20.61
CA GLY A 54 16.79 8.00 -21.92
C GLY A 54 15.48 7.89 -22.71
N GLU A 55 14.55 7.01 -22.31
CA GLU A 55 13.23 6.85 -22.91
C GLU A 55 12.10 7.03 -21.89
N GLN A 56 12.26 6.44 -20.73
CA GLN A 56 11.31 6.55 -19.61
C GLN A 56 11.93 7.36 -18.47
N GLN A 57 11.22 8.38 -18.02
CA GLN A 57 11.59 9.19 -16.88
C GLN A 57 10.52 9.03 -15.79
N LEU A 58 10.95 8.60 -14.60
CA LEU A 58 10.07 8.34 -13.46
C LEU A 58 10.42 9.26 -12.29
N TYR A 59 9.40 9.71 -11.58
CA TYR A 59 9.53 10.32 -10.26
C TYR A 59 8.93 9.40 -9.21
N GLY A 60 9.60 9.27 -8.06
CA GLY A 60 9.20 8.28 -7.06
C GLY A 60 9.17 8.81 -5.65
N LEU A 61 8.54 8.01 -4.79
CA LEU A 61 8.57 8.17 -3.34
C LEU A 61 9.15 6.89 -2.74
N ASP A 62 10.27 6.98 -1.99
CA ASP A 62 10.71 5.91 -1.09
C ASP A 62 9.66 5.77 0.00
N TYR A 63 9.12 4.57 0.17
CA TYR A 63 7.95 4.29 0.98
C TYR A 63 8.28 3.36 2.13
N ARG A 64 7.88 3.78 3.33
CA ARG A 64 7.95 2.94 4.53
C ARG A 64 6.70 3.14 5.36
N MET A 65 6.13 2.02 5.79
CA MET A 65 4.98 1.99 6.66
C MET A 65 5.23 1.02 7.81
N ALA A 66 4.71 1.36 8.99
CA ALA A 66 4.64 0.47 10.15
C ALA A 66 3.33 0.68 10.90
N ALA A 67 2.73 -0.43 11.34
CA ALA A 67 1.47 -0.45 12.08
C ALA A 67 1.61 -1.24 13.39
N TRP A 68 1.02 -0.71 14.48
CA TRP A 68 1.10 -1.29 15.81
C TRP A 68 -0.29 -1.48 16.42
N ARG A 69 -0.50 -2.64 17.01
CA ARG A 69 -1.66 -2.88 17.90
C ARG A 69 -1.49 -2.13 19.22
N GLN A 70 -2.58 -1.96 19.93
CA GLN A 70 -2.54 -1.27 21.23
C GLN A 70 -1.66 -2.03 22.23
N GLY A 71 -0.74 -1.31 22.86
CA GLY A 71 0.18 -1.86 23.86
C GLY A 71 1.38 -2.64 23.32
N GLU A 72 1.51 -2.80 22.00
CA GLU A 72 2.67 -3.46 21.38
C GLU A 72 3.79 -2.45 21.07
N GLU A 73 5.03 -2.79 21.40
CA GLU A 73 6.22 -2.01 21.05
C GLU A 73 6.68 -2.29 19.62
N ASN A 74 6.58 -3.56 19.19
CA ASN A 74 6.96 -3.98 17.85
C ASN A 74 5.77 -3.86 16.89
N PRO A 75 5.98 -3.40 15.65
CA PRO A 75 4.92 -3.37 14.66
C PRO A 75 4.47 -4.80 14.32
N PHE A 76 3.16 -5.02 14.20
CA PHE A 76 2.62 -6.28 13.71
C PHE A 76 2.65 -6.36 12.20
N HIS A 77 2.69 -5.22 11.51
CA HIS A 77 2.79 -5.10 10.06
C HIS A 77 3.75 -3.97 9.67
N THR A 78 4.51 -4.21 8.59
CA THR A 78 5.38 -3.20 7.97
C THR A 78 5.39 -3.38 6.47
N GLU A 79 5.65 -2.29 5.75
CA GLU A 79 5.89 -2.31 4.31
C GLU A 79 7.08 -1.44 3.96
N VAL A 80 7.77 -1.81 2.88
CA VAL A 80 8.85 -1.02 2.28
C VAL A 80 8.78 -1.12 0.76
N GLY A 81 9.09 -0.04 0.07
CA GLY A 81 9.09 -0.05 -1.39
C GLY A 81 9.07 1.33 -2.01
N TYR A 82 8.48 1.42 -3.19
CA TYR A 82 8.37 2.66 -3.96
C TYR A 82 6.95 2.90 -4.42
N TRP A 83 6.58 4.17 -4.45
CA TRP A 83 5.50 4.66 -5.28
C TRP A 83 6.11 5.43 -6.45
N MET A 84 5.72 5.10 -7.68
CA MET A 84 6.32 5.66 -8.89
C MET A 84 5.25 6.34 -9.74
N TRP A 85 5.62 7.46 -10.36
CA TRP A 85 4.82 8.18 -11.32
C TRP A 85 5.54 8.22 -12.68
N ASP A 86 4.84 7.76 -13.71
CA ASP A 86 5.20 7.91 -15.11
C ASP A 86 4.24 8.94 -15.75
N ALA A 87 4.75 10.12 -16.03
CA ALA A 87 3.92 11.20 -16.56
C ALA A 87 3.53 10.98 -18.02
N ASN A 88 4.36 10.29 -18.81
CA ASN A 88 4.08 10.03 -20.22
C ASN A 88 2.96 8.99 -20.38
N GLU A 89 3.02 7.93 -19.60
CA GLU A 89 2.03 6.85 -19.62
C GLU A 89 0.86 7.12 -18.66
N GLN A 90 0.95 8.18 -17.84
CA GLN A 90 0.00 8.50 -16.77
C GLN A 90 -0.23 7.32 -15.81
N GLN A 91 0.84 6.61 -15.46
CA GLN A 91 0.78 5.45 -14.56
C GLN A 91 1.23 5.82 -13.16
N VAL A 92 0.40 5.47 -12.17
CA VAL A 92 0.81 5.34 -10.77
C VAL A 92 1.09 3.86 -10.51
N MET A 93 2.25 3.58 -9.91
CA MET A 93 2.68 2.23 -9.57
C MET A 93 3.09 2.19 -8.10
N ARG A 94 2.47 1.32 -7.31
CA ARG A 94 2.86 0.99 -5.93
C ARG A 94 3.58 -0.35 -5.93
N CYS A 95 4.89 -0.32 -5.64
CA CYS A 95 5.74 -1.50 -5.60
C CYS A 95 6.21 -1.70 -4.17
N PHE A 96 5.77 -2.73 -3.46
CA PHE A 96 6.11 -2.91 -2.06
C PHE A 96 6.34 -4.36 -1.65
N LEU A 97 7.09 -4.51 -0.57
CA LEU A 97 7.42 -5.75 0.08
C LEU A 97 6.79 -5.82 1.46
N ILE A 98 6.22 -6.98 1.78
CA ILE A 98 5.68 -7.34 3.09
C ILE A 98 6.67 -8.30 3.77
N PRO A 99 6.92 -8.21 5.11
CA PRO A 99 7.93 -9.00 5.81
C PRO A 99 7.51 -10.46 6.02
N ARG A 100 6.72 -10.99 5.09
CA ARG A 100 6.42 -12.42 4.91
C ARG A 100 6.95 -12.92 3.57
N ALA A 101 7.95 -12.22 3.00
CA ALA A 101 8.50 -12.50 1.67
C ALA A 101 7.40 -12.53 0.57
N SER A 102 6.51 -11.55 0.62
CA SER A 102 5.54 -11.25 -0.44
C SER A 102 5.88 -9.91 -1.08
N ALA A 103 5.67 -9.82 -2.37
CA ALA A 103 5.85 -8.60 -3.16
C ALA A 103 4.60 -8.32 -3.98
N ILE A 104 4.17 -7.07 -4.00
CA ILE A 104 3.04 -6.62 -4.80
C ILE A 104 3.50 -5.43 -5.65
N ILE A 105 3.17 -5.49 -6.93
CA ILE A 105 3.22 -4.34 -7.82
C ILE A 105 1.79 -4.08 -8.27
N ALA A 106 1.18 -3.02 -7.76
CA ALA A 106 -0.16 -2.57 -8.12
C ALA A 106 -0.07 -1.27 -8.91
N GLY A 107 -0.97 -1.04 -9.85
CA GLY A 107 -0.95 0.18 -10.64
C GLY A 107 -2.25 0.47 -11.37
N ALA A 108 -2.32 1.70 -11.89
CA ALA A 108 -3.43 2.18 -12.72
C ALA A 108 -3.03 3.40 -13.53
N THR A 109 -3.82 3.69 -14.59
CA THR A 109 -3.80 4.98 -15.28
C THR A 109 -4.51 6.01 -14.41
N VAL A 110 -3.82 7.09 -14.06
CA VAL A 110 -4.30 8.13 -13.14
C VAL A 110 -4.07 9.51 -13.75
N ALA A 111 -5.02 10.42 -13.62
CA ALA A 111 -4.83 11.80 -14.07
C ALA A 111 -3.75 12.51 -13.22
N PRO A 112 -2.92 13.39 -13.82
CA PRO A 112 -1.80 14.04 -13.11
C PRO A 112 -2.18 14.84 -11.86
N ASN A 113 -3.42 15.31 -11.80
CA ASN A 113 -3.96 16.11 -10.69
C ASN A 113 -5.00 15.35 -9.85
N ALA A 114 -5.07 14.03 -9.99
CA ALA A 114 -6.00 13.24 -9.21
C ALA A 114 -5.58 13.21 -7.73
N ASN A 115 -6.54 13.39 -6.85
CA ASN A 115 -6.38 13.23 -5.40
C ASN A 115 -7.07 11.96 -4.88
N LYS A 116 -7.80 11.26 -5.78
CA LYS A 116 -8.42 9.97 -5.49
C LYS A 116 -8.22 9.03 -6.68
N PHE A 117 -7.73 7.83 -6.41
CA PHE A 117 -7.48 6.80 -7.42
C PHE A 117 -7.41 5.41 -6.81
N THR A 118 -7.63 4.38 -7.63
CA THR A 118 -7.56 2.98 -7.23
C THR A 118 -6.46 2.27 -8.00
N LEU A 119 -5.63 1.48 -7.29
CA LEU A 119 -4.58 0.65 -7.86
C LEU A 119 -4.95 -0.82 -7.66
N GLU A 120 -4.66 -1.64 -8.66
CA GLU A 120 -4.98 -3.06 -8.66
C GLU A 120 -3.77 -3.93 -8.99
N SER A 121 -3.83 -5.18 -8.52
CA SER A 121 -2.86 -6.23 -8.84
C SER A 121 -3.55 -7.60 -8.82
N THR A 122 -3.08 -8.50 -9.69
CA THR A 122 -3.66 -9.85 -9.81
C THR A 122 -2.56 -10.89 -9.91
N ILE A 123 -2.75 -12.02 -9.21
CA ILE A 123 -1.81 -13.14 -9.29
C ILE A 123 -1.68 -13.66 -10.72
N GLY A 124 -0.46 -14.03 -11.12
CA GLY A 124 -0.18 -14.55 -12.47
C GLY A 124 -0.11 -13.49 -13.56
N SER A 125 -0.37 -12.22 -13.24
CA SER A 125 -0.15 -11.12 -14.18
C SER A 125 1.35 -10.83 -14.32
N ASN A 126 1.78 -10.51 -15.55
CA ASN A 126 3.13 -10.02 -15.85
C ASN A 126 3.24 -8.50 -15.71
N ILE A 127 2.09 -7.81 -15.56
CA ILE A 127 1.98 -6.38 -15.33
C ILE A 127 1.09 -6.22 -14.09
N TYR A 128 1.56 -5.54 -13.04
CA TYR A 128 0.84 -5.42 -11.77
C TYR A 128 0.47 -6.78 -11.15
N GLY A 129 1.49 -7.45 -10.64
CA GLY A 129 1.44 -8.83 -10.17
C GLY A 129 1.69 -8.98 -8.67
N ILE A 130 1.36 -10.18 -8.17
CA ILE A 130 1.55 -10.61 -6.79
C ILE A 130 2.51 -11.78 -6.77
N LEU A 131 3.58 -11.68 -5.97
CA LEU A 131 4.53 -12.75 -5.71
C LEU A 131 4.48 -13.12 -4.23
N SER A 132 4.64 -14.40 -3.95
CA SER A 132 4.53 -14.95 -2.61
C SER A 132 5.57 -16.04 -2.35
N ASN A 133 5.67 -16.50 -1.11
CA ASN A 133 6.50 -17.63 -0.73
C ASN A 133 5.69 -18.94 -0.78
N PRO A 134 6.37 -20.13 -0.79
CA PRO A 134 5.68 -21.41 -0.91
C PRO A 134 4.67 -21.72 0.22
N TYR A 135 4.86 -21.16 1.41
CA TYR A 135 3.91 -21.35 2.53
C TYR A 135 2.62 -20.58 2.26
N LEU A 136 2.72 -19.29 1.93
CA LEU A 136 1.54 -18.46 1.65
C LEU A 136 0.81 -18.91 0.38
N ASP A 137 1.54 -19.31 -0.67
CA ASP A 137 0.92 -19.85 -1.89
C ASP A 137 0.05 -21.09 -1.60
N ARG A 138 0.41 -21.89 -0.61
CA ARG A 138 -0.35 -23.09 -0.23
C ARG A 138 -1.44 -22.81 0.80
N ILE A 139 -1.23 -21.91 1.76
CA ILE A 139 -2.10 -21.77 2.94
C ILE A 139 -3.01 -20.54 2.89
N ALA A 140 -2.50 -19.42 2.34
CA ALA A 140 -3.20 -18.13 2.32
C ALA A 140 -2.81 -17.36 1.06
N LYS A 141 -3.23 -17.88 -0.09
CA LYS A 141 -2.89 -17.37 -1.41
C LYS A 141 -3.62 -16.06 -1.69
N CYS A 142 -2.89 -14.96 -1.79
CA CYS A 142 -3.46 -13.70 -2.28
C CYS A 142 -3.62 -13.77 -3.79
N THR A 143 -4.84 -13.65 -4.29
CA THR A 143 -5.17 -13.76 -5.72
C THR A 143 -5.45 -12.42 -6.37
N ARG A 144 -5.92 -11.44 -5.60
CA ARG A 144 -6.15 -10.06 -6.03
C ARG A 144 -5.84 -9.11 -4.89
N TYR A 145 -5.31 -7.97 -5.25
CA TYR A 145 -5.08 -6.84 -4.37
C TYR A 145 -5.67 -5.58 -5.00
N GLU A 146 -6.34 -4.77 -4.21
CA GLU A 146 -6.89 -3.48 -4.61
C GLU A 146 -6.72 -2.47 -3.47
N VAL A 147 -6.36 -1.23 -3.79
CA VAL A 147 -6.33 -0.14 -2.84
C VAL A 147 -6.89 1.13 -3.46
N THR A 148 -7.83 1.76 -2.79
CA THR A 148 -8.31 3.11 -3.11
C THR A 148 -7.64 4.11 -2.19
N ILE A 149 -7.02 5.12 -2.79
CA ILE A 149 -6.33 6.23 -2.13
C ILE A 149 -7.21 7.47 -2.24
N ASP A 150 -7.30 8.25 -1.16
CA ASP A 150 -7.98 9.54 -1.12
C ASP A 150 -7.15 10.55 -0.31
N ILE A 151 -6.69 11.63 -0.97
CA ILE A 151 -5.82 12.64 -0.37
C ILE A 151 -6.57 13.97 -0.36
N ASN A 152 -6.80 14.52 0.82
CA ASN A 152 -7.52 15.78 0.98
C ASN A 152 -6.79 16.71 1.95
N GLY A 153 -5.97 17.62 1.39
CA GLY A 153 -5.14 18.52 2.18
C GLY A 153 -4.14 17.77 3.05
N ASP A 154 -4.30 17.87 4.36
CA ASP A 154 -3.45 17.22 5.35
C ASP A 154 -4.05 15.89 5.87
N THR A 155 -4.91 15.28 5.07
CA THR A 155 -5.50 13.96 5.34
C THR A 155 -5.20 13.02 4.19
N PHE A 156 -4.69 11.83 4.51
CA PHE A 156 -4.49 10.71 3.61
C PHE A 156 -5.30 9.51 4.11
N SER A 157 -6.21 9.02 3.28
CA SER A 157 -7.02 7.84 3.59
C SER A 157 -6.79 6.75 2.56
N TYR A 158 -6.86 5.50 2.98
CA TYR A 158 -6.89 4.37 2.10
C TYR A 158 -7.93 3.33 2.53
N ASP A 159 -8.41 2.58 1.55
CA ASP A 159 -9.27 1.41 1.72
C ASP A 159 -8.70 0.30 0.82
N GLU A 160 -8.23 -0.76 1.45
CA GLU A 160 -7.46 -1.83 0.84
C GLU A 160 -8.17 -3.17 0.98
N THR A 161 -8.11 -4.01 -0.05
CA THR A 161 -8.65 -5.36 -0.04
C THR A 161 -7.69 -6.33 -0.69
N SER A 162 -7.32 -7.38 0.06
CA SER A 162 -6.64 -8.57 -0.44
C SER A 162 -7.60 -9.76 -0.48
N VAL A 163 -7.81 -10.33 -1.65
CA VAL A 163 -8.63 -11.55 -1.83
C VAL A 163 -7.74 -12.76 -1.59
N ILE A 164 -8.02 -13.51 -0.52
CA ILE A 164 -7.17 -14.61 -0.06
C ILE A 164 -7.92 -15.94 -0.13
N GLU A 165 -7.42 -16.88 -0.95
CA GLU A 165 -7.81 -18.30 -0.88
C GLU A 165 -7.13 -18.92 0.34
N HIS A 166 -7.93 -19.31 1.36
CA HIS A 166 -7.41 -19.75 2.64
C HIS A 166 -7.66 -21.25 2.86
N ALA A 167 -6.59 -22.06 2.78
CA ALA A 167 -6.69 -23.53 2.79
C ALA A 167 -7.27 -24.11 4.10
N LYS A 168 -7.00 -23.49 5.27
CA LYS A 168 -7.52 -23.99 6.56
C LYS A 168 -9.03 -23.80 6.71
N THR A 169 -9.59 -22.76 6.08
CA THR A 169 -11.04 -22.52 6.13
C THR A 169 -11.76 -23.13 4.93
N GLY A 170 -11.04 -23.48 3.86
CA GLY A 170 -11.62 -23.93 2.60
C GLY A 170 -12.44 -22.85 1.89
N SER A 171 -12.24 -21.57 2.23
CA SER A 171 -13.02 -20.44 1.72
C SER A 171 -12.13 -19.30 1.25
N VAL A 172 -12.73 -18.35 0.53
CA VAL A 172 -12.12 -17.07 0.20
C VAL A 172 -12.36 -16.10 1.35
N ILE A 173 -11.30 -15.45 1.81
CA ILE A 173 -11.34 -14.41 2.83
C ILE A 173 -11.05 -13.08 2.16
N MET A 174 -11.90 -12.10 2.41
CA MET A 174 -11.65 -10.70 2.08
C MET A 174 -10.88 -10.10 3.26
N HIS A 175 -9.55 -10.02 3.15
CA HIS A 175 -8.73 -9.30 4.09
C HIS A 175 -8.80 -7.82 3.72
N THR A 176 -9.41 -7.02 4.57
CA THR A 176 -9.57 -5.58 4.34
C THR A 176 -8.77 -4.79 5.35
N ASP A 177 -8.22 -3.68 4.88
CA ASP A 177 -7.47 -2.74 5.68
C ASP A 177 -7.83 -1.31 5.30
N ARG A 178 -8.12 -0.46 6.28
CA ARG A 178 -8.46 0.94 6.04
C ARG A 178 -7.91 1.83 7.13
N ASN A 179 -7.47 3.01 6.74
CA ASN A 179 -6.99 4.01 7.69
C ASN A 179 -7.22 5.43 7.18
N THR A 180 -7.12 6.38 8.10
CA THR A 180 -7.07 7.81 7.83
C THR A 180 -5.95 8.42 8.66
N LEU A 181 -4.91 8.89 7.98
CA LEU A 181 -3.73 9.47 8.57
C LEU A 181 -3.76 11.00 8.46
N LYS A 182 -3.08 11.66 9.38
CA LYS A 182 -2.83 13.10 9.37
C LYS A 182 -1.39 13.38 9.01
N LEU A 183 -1.18 14.45 8.26
CA LEU A 183 0.16 14.94 7.96
C LEU A 183 0.82 15.45 9.23
N VAL A 184 2.02 14.94 9.51
CA VAL A 184 2.88 15.38 10.63
C VAL A 184 3.95 16.35 10.15
N SER A 185 4.57 16.05 8.99
CA SER A 185 5.63 16.87 8.40
C SER A 185 5.69 16.67 6.90
N ARG A 186 5.98 17.76 6.17
CA ARG A 186 6.34 17.70 4.72
C ARG A 186 7.83 17.39 4.51
N GLU A 187 8.63 17.43 5.55
CA GLU A 187 10.01 16.95 5.54
C GLU A 187 10.02 15.43 5.75
N ALA A 188 10.64 14.70 4.82
CA ALA A 188 10.71 13.25 4.82
C ALA A 188 12.16 12.74 4.79
#